data_68a5a1b6adf390d7dad9f5b60d47920c
#
_entry.id   68a5a1b6adf390d7dad9f5b60d47920c
#
_cell.length_a   1.000
_cell.length_b   1.000
_cell.length_c   1.000
_cell.angle_alpha   90.00
_cell.angle_beta   90.00
_cell.angle_gamma   90.00
#
_symmetry.space_group_name_H-M   'P 1'
#
loop_
_entity.id
_entity.type
_entity.pdbx_description
1 polymer ?
#
loop_
_entity_poly.entity_id
_entity_poly.type
_entity_poly.pdbx_seq_one_letter_code
_entity_poly.pdbx_strand_id
1 'polypeptide(L)'
;MLEYNLKPVSYTHLGCNWMALPGREYPLNDCVKINVAHIFDRCFHEVAYKESPSVQKLWDRFLCCLTEAVQVTAEGIAFHLEHMHKVFPELVGNLLMHNTIEQGLDVTQAAEFINIGVDGCGLAIAADSFAALEQRIEREGLLSWNQVTAAIDRNFSGPEHERVQLILKSSERYCQGASLGDKWADRINREFTRRVVRCV
;
A
#
# COMPACT_ATOMS: atom_id res chain seq x y z
N MET A 1 19.70 -12.72 -9.75
CA MET A 1 19.45 -13.51 -8.52
C MET A 1 20.82 -13.81 -7.94
N LEU A 2 21.22 -13.07 -6.90
CA LEU A 2 22.49 -13.33 -6.21
C LEU A 2 22.26 -14.61 -5.39
N GLU A 3 22.94 -15.69 -5.73
CA GLU A 3 22.97 -16.92 -4.95
C GLU A 3 23.78 -16.65 -3.67
N TYR A 4 23.09 -16.13 -2.67
CA TYR A 4 23.64 -16.21 -1.32
C TYR A 4 23.47 -17.65 -0.86
N ASN A 5 24.59 -18.34 -0.58
CA ASN A 5 24.65 -19.66 0.02
C ASN A 5 24.22 -19.57 1.50
N LEU A 6 23.02 -19.06 1.73
CA LEU A 6 22.40 -18.96 3.03
C LEU A 6 21.83 -20.34 3.36
N LYS A 7 22.52 -21.09 4.22
CA LYS A 7 21.90 -22.27 4.85
C LYS A 7 20.63 -21.79 5.51
N PRO A 8 19.48 -22.48 5.34
CA PRO A 8 18.25 -22.11 6.00
C PRO A 8 18.47 -22.11 7.51
N VAL A 9 18.61 -20.93 8.08
CA VAL A 9 18.59 -20.72 9.52
C VAL A 9 17.13 -20.73 9.93
N SER A 10 16.81 -21.32 11.07
CA SER A 10 15.44 -21.40 11.56
C SER A 10 14.79 -20.03 11.64
N TYR A 11 13.76 -19.83 10.85
CA TYR A 11 12.98 -18.62 10.86
C TYR A 11 12.12 -18.57 12.12
N THR A 12 12.35 -17.61 12.98
CA THR A 12 11.41 -17.30 14.04
C THR A 12 10.28 -16.48 13.45
N HIS A 13 9.10 -17.07 13.44
CA HIS A 13 7.86 -16.41 13.05
C HIS A 13 7.49 -15.40 14.14
N LEU A 14 7.93 -14.17 13.99
CA LEU A 14 7.60 -13.08 14.92
C LEU A 14 6.49 -12.21 14.28
N GLY A 15 5.23 -12.66 14.41
CA GLY A 15 4.09 -11.87 13.92
C GLY A 15 4.02 -11.81 12.38
N CYS A 16 3.54 -10.78 11.82
CA CYS A 16 3.22 -10.38 10.45
C CYS A 16 3.98 -10.97 9.23
N ASN A 17 4.22 -12.28 9.13
CA ASN A 17 4.82 -12.97 7.97
C ASN A 17 6.20 -12.47 7.52
N TRP A 18 7.01 -11.96 8.40
CA TRP A 18 8.36 -11.52 8.07
C TRP A 18 9.43 -12.50 8.54
N MET A 19 10.47 -12.57 7.78
CA MET A 19 11.63 -13.41 8.04
C MET A 19 12.83 -12.51 8.31
N ALA A 20 13.64 -12.89 9.29
CA ALA A 20 14.90 -12.22 9.56
C ALA A 20 16.02 -13.24 9.75
N LEU A 21 17.23 -12.84 9.40
CA LEU A 21 18.45 -13.61 9.68
C LEU A 21 18.99 -13.18 11.04
N PRO A 22 18.86 -14.03 12.09
CA PRO A 22 19.28 -13.65 13.44
C PRO A 22 20.74 -13.20 13.49
N GLY A 23 20.98 -12.08 14.14
CA GLY A 23 22.32 -11.49 14.30
C GLY A 23 22.91 -10.82 13.06
N ARG A 24 22.28 -10.91 11.89
CA ARG A 24 22.80 -10.37 10.63
C ARG A 24 21.88 -9.37 9.95
N GLU A 25 20.60 -9.49 10.19
CA GLU A 25 19.57 -8.66 9.56
C GLU A 25 18.85 -7.80 10.59
N TYR A 26 18.72 -6.51 10.28
CA TYR A 26 17.89 -5.57 11.04
C TYR A 26 16.55 -5.41 10.32
N PRO A 27 15.49 -6.06 10.83
CA PRO A 27 14.19 -6.02 10.21
C PRO A 27 13.37 -4.88 10.78
N LEU A 28 12.92 -3.97 9.92
CA LEU A 28 11.97 -2.89 10.23
C LEU A 28 10.63 -3.20 9.60
N ASN A 29 9.84 -4.02 10.28
CA ASN A 29 8.49 -4.35 9.83
C ASN A 29 7.44 -3.50 10.53
N ASP A 30 6.28 -3.38 9.88
CA ASP A 30 5.13 -2.60 10.35
C ASP A 30 5.38 -1.11 10.60
N CYS A 31 6.57 -0.61 10.30
CA CYS A 31 6.92 0.78 10.53
C CYS A 31 6.37 1.71 9.45
N VAL A 32 6.16 1.18 8.25
CA VAL A 32 5.77 1.98 7.08
C VAL A 32 4.52 1.44 6.42
N LYS A 33 3.50 2.30 6.33
CA LYS A 33 2.21 1.95 5.71
C LYS A 33 1.79 3.02 4.71
N ILE A 34 1.51 2.59 3.49
CA ILE A 34 0.92 3.44 2.45
C ILE A 34 -0.57 3.13 2.38
N ASN A 35 -1.41 4.11 2.69
CA ASN A 35 -2.86 3.96 2.65
C ASN A 35 -3.39 4.10 1.21
N VAL A 36 -3.52 2.96 0.55
CA VAL A 36 -3.99 2.85 -0.85
C VAL A 36 -5.44 3.33 -1.00
N ALA A 37 -6.28 3.10 0.02
CA ALA A 37 -7.66 3.58 0.01
C ALA A 37 -7.73 5.12 0.08
N HIS A 38 -6.86 5.75 0.86
CA HIS A 38 -6.79 7.21 0.91
C HIS A 38 -6.27 7.82 -0.40
N ILE A 39 -5.31 7.16 -1.05
CA ILE A 39 -4.86 7.55 -2.39
C ILE A 39 -6.03 7.49 -3.37
N PHE A 40 -6.83 6.42 -3.34
CA PHE A 40 -8.02 6.30 -4.17
C PHE A 40 -9.00 7.45 -3.91
N ASP A 41 -9.34 7.70 -2.64
CA ASP A 41 -10.28 8.74 -2.23
C ASP A 41 -9.87 10.13 -2.75
N ARG A 42 -8.61 10.49 -2.54
CA ARG A 42 -8.05 11.74 -3.07
C ARG A 42 -8.18 11.82 -4.60
N CYS A 43 -7.80 10.76 -5.31
CA CYS A 43 -7.86 10.73 -6.77
C CYS A 43 -9.30 10.76 -7.28
N PHE A 44 -10.23 10.13 -6.55
CA PHE A 44 -11.66 10.18 -6.86
C PHE A 44 -12.16 11.62 -6.84
N HIS A 45 -11.89 12.36 -5.78
CA HIS A 45 -12.28 13.77 -5.69
C HIS A 45 -11.63 14.65 -6.76
N GLU A 46 -10.42 14.34 -7.18
CA GLU A 46 -9.73 15.09 -8.25
C GLU A 46 -10.29 14.80 -9.65
N VAL A 47 -10.88 13.63 -9.90
CA VAL A 47 -11.31 13.17 -11.22
C VAL A 47 -12.83 13.19 -11.41
N ALA A 48 -13.58 12.72 -10.40
CA ALA A 48 -15.03 12.50 -10.52
C ALA A 48 -15.84 13.81 -10.71
N TYR A 49 -15.29 14.93 -10.23
CA TYR A 49 -15.92 16.26 -10.33
C TYR A 49 -15.47 17.07 -11.56
N LYS A 50 -14.64 16.49 -12.43
CA LYS A 50 -14.19 17.15 -13.67
C LYS A 50 -15.10 16.78 -14.83
N GLU A 51 -14.88 17.49 -15.95
CA GLU A 51 -15.53 17.14 -17.21
C GLU A 51 -15.09 15.77 -17.71
N SER A 52 -16.08 14.96 -18.11
CA SER A 52 -15.89 13.63 -18.68
C SER A 52 -15.02 12.69 -17.81
N PRO A 53 -15.41 12.43 -16.55
CA PRO A 53 -14.72 11.47 -15.71
C PRO A 53 -14.82 10.05 -16.28
N SER A 54 -13.78 9.24 -16.05
CA SER A 54 -13.79 7.82 -16.40
C SER A 54 -12.92 7.02 -15.42
N VAL A 55 -13.17 5.72 -15.32
CA VAL A 55 -12.37 4.82 -14.49
C VAL A 55 -10.91 4.78 -14.97
N GLN A 56 -10.68 4.90 -16.29
CA GLN A 56 -9.32 4.96 -16.82
C GLN A 56 -8.58 6.24 -16.36
N LYS A 57 -9.22 7.41 -16.43
CA LYS A 57 -8.63 8.67 -15.95
C LYS A 57 -8.35 8.60 -14.43
N LEU A 58 -9.26 8.00 -13.67
CA LEU A 58 -9.09 7.79 -12.24
C LEU A 58 -7.91 6.85 -11.96
N TRP A 59 -7.78 5.77 -12.73
CA TRP A 59 -6.66 4.85 -12.63
C TRP A 59 -5.32 5.52 -12.94
N ASP A 60 -5.24 6.30 -14.01
CA ASP A 60 -4.01 6.99 -14.39
C ASP A 60 -3.59 7.99 -13.30
N ARG A 61 -4.55 8.72 -12.74
CA ARG A 61 -4.29 9.63 -11.61
C ARG A 61 -3.86 8.88 -10.35
N PHE A 62 -4.52 7.77 -10.07
CA PHE A 62 -4.16 6.88 -8.95
C PHE A 62 -2.71 6.38 -9.06
N LEU A 63 -2.27 5.98 -10.24
CA LEU A 63 -0.90 5.55 -10.48
C LEU A 63 0.12 6.67 -10.24
N CYS A 64 -0.19 7.91 -10.62
CA CYS A 64 0.67 9.06 -10.32
C CYS A 64 0.79 9.28 -8.82
N CYS A 65 -0.32 9.36 -8.10
CA CYS A 65 -0.33 9.56 -6.65
C CYS A 65 0.34 8.41 -5.88
N LEU A 66 0.15 7.16 -6.35
CA LEU A 66 0.82 6.01 -5.78
C LEU A 66 2.34 6.09 -5.96
N THR A 67 2.80 6.54 -7.13
CA THR A 67 4.23 6.72 -7.39
C THR A 67 4.83 7.79 -6.47
N GLU A 68 4.15 8.93 -6.34
CA GLU A 68 4.56 10.01 -5.42
C GLU A 68 4.63 9.51 -3.97
N ALA A 69 3.60 8.78 -3.51
CA ALA A 69 3.55 8.23 -2.15
C ALA A 69 4.70 7.25 -1.88
N VAL A 70 4.99 6.35 -2.82
CA VAL A 70 6.11 5.38 -2.69
C VAL A 70 7.44 6.12 -2.66
N GLN A 71 7.64 7.11 -3.53
CA GLN A 71 8.89 7.88 -3.59
C GLN A 71 9.15 8.64 -2.28
N VAL A 72 8.17 9.40 -1.79
CA VAL A 72 8.29 10.15 -0.52
C VAL A 72 8.53 9.19 0.65
N THR A 73 7.91 8.02 0.63
CA THR A 73 8.13 6.99 1.64
C THR A 73 9.56 6.46 1.60
N ALA A 74 10.09 6.15 0.41
CA ALA A 74 11.46 5.68 0.26
C ALA A 74 12.49 6.73 0.72
N GLU A 75 12.30 8.00 0.33
CA GLU A 75 13.14 9.11 0.77
C GLU A 75 13.10 9.28 2.31
N GLY A 76 11.91 9.16 2.91
CA GLY A 76 11.74 9.22 4.37
C GLY A 76 12.43 8.07 5.09
N ILE A 77 12.38 6.85 4.55
CA ILE A 77 13.07 5.69 5.08
C ILE A 77 14.59 5.88 5.00
N ALA A 78 15.10 6.32 3.85
CA ALA A 78 16.54 6.58 3.68
C ALA A 78 17.05 7.62 4.67
N PHE A 79 16.32 8.73 4.83
CA PHE A 79 16.62 9.75 5.83
C PHE A 79 16.60 9.19 7.25
N HIS A 80 15.60 8.38 7.59
CA HIS A 80 15.46 7.76 8.91
C HIS A 80 16.68 6.88 9.21
N LEU A 81 17.04 5.98 8.31
CA LEU A 81 18.20 5.08 8.49
C LEU A 81 19.52 5.85 8.63
N GLU A 82 19.71 6.92 7.88
CA GLU A 82 20.92 7.75 7.96
C GLU A 82 21.08 8.46 9.30
N HIS A 83 19.98 8.76 9.99
CA HIS A 83 19.99 9.61 11.18
C HIS A 83 19.59 8.89 12.49
N MET A 84 18.98 7.71 12.40
CA MET A 84 18.40 7.00 13.54
C MET A 84 19.44 6.76 14.65
N HIS A 85 20.63 6.32 14.31
CA HIS A 85 21.70 6.07 15.26
C HIS A 85 22.13 7.30 16.09
N LYS A 86 21.89 8.52 15.59
CA LYS A 86 22.22 9.77 16.29
C LYS A 86 21.13 10.17 17.29
N VAL A 87 19.88 9.81 17.02
CA VAL A 87 18.71 10.27 17.77
C VAL A 87 18.19 9.18 18.69
N PHE A 88 18.13 7.96 18.21
CA PHE A 88 17.56 6.83 18.93
C PHE A 88 18.32 5.54 18.59
N PRO A 89 19.55 5.35 19.13
CA PRO A 89 20.33 4.14 18.91
C PRO A 89 19.70 2.90 19.52
N GLU A 90 19.82 1.77 18.83
CA GLU A 90 19.27 0.47 19.22
C GLU A 90 20.18 -0.25 20.24
N LEU A 91 20.34 0.31 21.46
CA LEU A 91 21.32 -0.14 22.44
C LEU A 91 21.25 -1.65 22.75
N VAL A 92 20.03 -2.20 22.91
CA VAL A 92 19.85 -3.64 23.18
C VAL A 92 20.01 -4.45 21.89
N GLY A 93 19.50 -3.95 20.78
CA GLY A 93 19.65 -4.56 19.44
C GLY A 93 21.12 -4.74 19.09
N ASN A 94 21.94 -3.75 19.38
CA ASN A 94 23.38 -3.77 19.10
C ASN A 94 24.12 -4.93 19.82
N LEU A 95 23.65 -5.33 21.00
CA LEU A 95 24.24 -6.48 21.73
C LEU A 95 23.89 -7.84 21.13
N LEU A 96 22.88 -7.91 20.28
CA LEU A 96 22.35 -9.13 19.68
C LEU A 96 22.72 -9.29 18.20
N MET A 97 23.42 -8.29 17.63
CA MET A 97 23.81 -8.25 16.23
C MET A 97 25.31 -8.45 16.06
N HIS A 98 25.69 -9.17 15.00
CA HIS A 98 27.08 -9.28 14.60
C HIS A 98 27.62 -7.91 14.12
N ASN A 99 28.91 -7.72 14.29
CA ASN A 99 29.69 -6.58 13.83
C ASN A 99 29.45 -5.24 14.57
N THR A 100 28.36 -5.06 15.29
CA THR A 100 28.04 -3.82 15.98
C THR A 100 29.06 -3.44 17.05
N ILE A 101 29.41 -4.41 17.91
CA ILE A 101 30.39 -4.22 19.01
C ILE A 101 31.78 -4.08 18.43
N GLU A 102 32.18 -4.95 17.52
CA GLU A 102 33.49 -4.97 16.89
C GLU A 102 33.80 -3.68 16.14
N GLN A 103 32.79 -3.10 15.51
CA GLN A 103 32.93 -1.86 14.73
C GLN A 103 32.63 -0.61 15.56
N GLY A 104 31.98 -0.74 16.70
CA GLY A 104 31.49 0.40 17.51
C GLY A 104 30.41 1.19 16.78
N LEU A 105 29.56 0.52 15.98
CA LEU A 105 28.50 1.11 15.18
C LEU A 105 27.12 0.60 15.63
N ASP A 106 26.12 1.46 15.43
CA ASP A 106 24.72 1.06 15.62
C ASP A 106 24.27 0.03 14.58
N VAL A 107 23.30 -0.80 14.92
CA VAL A 107 22.75 -1.84 14.03
C VAL A 107 22.28 -1.27 12.69
N THR A 108 21.78 -0.06 12.66
CA THR A 108 21.38 0.64 11.41
C THR A 108 22.54 0.94 10.47
N GLN A 109 23.79 0.83 10.96
CA GLN A 109 25.02 1.07 10.20
C GLN A 109 25.84 -0.20 9.99
N ALA A 110 25.78 -1.14 10.94
CA ALA A 110 26.63 -2.34 10.97
C ALA A 110 25.93 -3.62 10.53
N ALA A 111 24.59 -3.64 10.46
CA ALA A 111 23.86 -4.81 9.99
C ALA A 111 24.25 -5.17 8.55
N GLU A 112 24.44 -6.46 8.30
CA GLU A 112 24.77 -6.97 6.97
C GLU A 112 23.61 -6.76 5.99
N PHE A 113 22.38 -6.88 6.50
CA PHE A 113 21.15 -6.65 5.74
C PHE A 113 20.20 -5.76 6.54
N ILE A 114 19.56 -4.83 5.85
CA ILE A 114 18.47 -4.03 6.38
C ILE A 114 17.24 -4.37 5.54
N ASN A 115 16.20 -4.91 6.20
CA ASN A 115 14.94 -5.26 5.54
C ASN A 115 13.82 -4.37 6.08
N ILE A 116 13.20 -3.60 5.20
CA ILE A 116 12.12 -2.70 5.55
C ILE A 116 10.84 -3.15 4.86
N GLY A 117 9.86 -3.54 5.68
CA GLY A 117 8.53 -3.85 5.19
C GLY A 117 7.74 -2.58 4.90
N VAL A 118 7.24 -2.44 3.68
CA VAL A 118 6.32 -1.38 3.28
C VAL A 118 4.97 -1.99 2.98
N ASP A 119 4.00 -1.74 3.84
CA ASP A 119 2.66 -2.31 3.74
C ASP A 119 1.70 -1.41 2.95
N GLY A 120 0.94 -2.01 2.03
CA GLY A 120 -0.19 -1.36 1.37
C GLY A 120 -1.49 -1.59 2.14
N CYS A 121 -1.98 -0.59 2.87
CA CYS A 121 -3.25 -0.71 3.59
C CYS A 121 -4.45 -0.30 2.73
N GLY A 122 -5.61 -0.93 2.97
CA GLY A 122 -6.87 -0.54 2.32
C GLY A 122 -7.04 -1.06 0.90
N LEU A 123 -6.32 -2.12 0.51
CA LEU A 123 -6.39 -2.72 -0.82
C LEU A 123 -7.83 -3.10 -1.19
N ALA A 124 -8.55 -3.81 -0.31
CA ALA A 124 -9.94 -4.23 -0.56
C ALA A 124 -10.86 -3.03 -0.81
N ILE A 125 -10.70 -1.95 -0.04
CA ILE A 125 -11.52 -0.74 -0.20
C ILE A 125 -11.28 -0.09 -1.57
N ALA A 126 -10.03 0.09 -1.95
CA ALA A 126 -9.69 0.67 -3.25
C ALA A 126 -10.15 -0.23 -4.42
N ALA A 127 -9.93 -1.55 -4.31
CA ALA A 127 -10.32 -2.51 -5.33
C ALA A 127 -11.85 -2.57 -5.53
N ASP A 128 -12.60 -2.65 -4.43
CA ASP A 128 -14.07 -2.65 -4.46
C ASP A 128 -14.63 -1.33 -5.01
N SER A 129 -13.96 -0.22 -4.71
CA SER A 129 -14.38 1.09 -5.21
C SER A 129 -14.17 1.20 -6.73
N PHE A 130 -13.00 0.79 -7.25
CA PHE A 130 -12.78 0.71 -8.70
C PHE A 130 -13.77 -0.23 -9.38
N ALA A 131 -14.00 -1.42 -8.80
CA ALA A 131 -14.92 -2.41 -9.32
C ALA A 131 -16.35 -1.87 -9.38
N ALA A 132 -16.83 -1.20 -8.33
CA ALA A 132 -18.17 -0.63 -8.28
C ALA A 132 -18.35 0.47 -9.34
N LEU A 133 -17.39 1.37 -9.50
CA LEU A 133 -17.45 2.43 -10.52
C LEU A 133 -17.42 1.84 -11.93
N GLU A 134 -16.51 0.90 -12.22
CA GLU A 134 -16.44 0.25 -13.51
C GLU A 134 -17.72 -0.51 -13.83
N GLN A 135 -18.20 -1.33 -12.90
CA GLN A 135 -19.39 -2.16 -13.11
C GLN A 135 -20.65 -1.33 -13.26
N ARG A 136 -20.94 -0.44 -12.31
CA ARG A 136 -22.22 0.25 -12.23
C ARG A 136 -22.33 1.46 -13.15
N ILE A 137 -21.21 2.12 -13.46
CA ILE A 137 -21.23 3.28 -14.34
C ILE A 137 -20.88 2.88 -15.77
N GLU A 138 -19.71 2.24 -15.99
CA GLU A 138 -19.19 2.08 -17.36
C GLU A 138 -19.74 0.84 -18.06
N ARG A 139 -19.92 -0.30 -17.36
CA ARG A 139 -20.39 -1.53 -17.99
C ARG A 139 -21.91 -1.62 -18.05
N GLU A 140 -22.58 -1.32 -16.96
CA GLU A 140 -24.04 -1.52 -16.83
C GLU A 140 -24.84 -0.24 -17.09
N GLY A 141 -24.22 0.94 -16.93
CA GLY A 141 -24.90 2.23 -17.11
C GLY A 141 -26.04 2.48 -16.11
N LEU A 142 -26.01 1.79 -14.95
CA LEU A 142 -27.05 1.93 -13.91
C LEU A 142 -26.93 3.23 -13.13
N LEU A 143 -25.72 3.78 -13.06
CA LEU A 143 -25.42 5.04 -12.39
C LEU A 143 -24.60 5.94 -13.32
N SER A 144 -24.69 7.23 -13.09
CA SER A 144 -23.79 8.22 -13.66
C SER A 144 -22.80 8.74 -12.62
N TRP A 145 -21.70 9.30 -13.07
CA TRP A 145 -20.72 9.95 -12.19
C TRP A 145 -21.35 11.02 -11.31
N ASN A 146 -22.26 11.84 -11.90
CA ASN A 146 -22.95 12.90 -11.16
C ASN A 146 -23.87 12.35 -10.06
N GLN A 147 -24.51 11.21 -10.26
CA GLN A 147 -25.32 10.58 -9.21
C GLN A 147 -24.45 10.06 -8.07
N VAL A 148 -23.29 9.49 -8.39
CA VAL A 148 -22.36 8.98 -7.37
C VAL A 148 -21.75 10.14 -6.57
N THR A 149 -21.28 11.20 -7.21
CA THR A 149 -20.71 12.37 -6.52
C THR A 149 -21.76 13.07 -5.66
N ALA A 150 -22.99 13.29 -6.18
CA ALA A 150 -24.07 13.88 -5.41
C ALA A 150 -24.45 13.04 -4.17
N ALA A 151 -24.44 11.70 -4.29
CA ALA A 151 -24.72 10.82 -3.17
C ALA A 151 -23.61 10.86 -2.10
N ILE A 152 -22.34 10.94 -2.52
CA ILE A 152 -21.18 11.09 -1.61
C ILE A 152 -21.25 12.43 -0.89
N ASP A 153 -21.50 13.54 -1.59
CA ASP A 153 -21.61 14.89 -1.02
C ASP A 153 -22.71 14.98 0.06
N ARG A 154 -23.75 14.16 -0.07
CA ARG A 154 -24.84 14.03 0.91
C ARG A 154 -24.63 12.93 1.93
N ASN A 155 -23.45 12.31 1.95
CA ASN A 155 -23.15 11.15 2.79
C ASN A 155 -24.25 10.06 2.70
N PHE A 156 -24.71 9.84 1.47
CA PHE A 156 -25.78 8.88 1.13
C PHE A 156 -27.11 9.10 1.87
N SER A 157 -27.38 10.31 2.36
CA SER A 157 -28.60 10.63 3.10
C SER A 157 -29.77 10.88 2.16
N GLY A 158 -30.94 10.27 2.48
CA GLY A 158 -32.17 10.37 1.72
C GLY A 158 -32.39 9.23 0.72
N PRO A 159 -33.65 8.93 0.37
CA PRO A 159 -34.04 7.71 -0.36
C PRO A 159 -33.33 7.55 -1.72
N GLU A 160 -33.12 8.65 -2.45
CA GLU A 160 -32.42 8.65 -3.74
C GLU A 160 -30.95 8.27 -3.57
N HIS A 161 -30.25 8.87 -2.61
CA HIS A 161 -28.83 8.62 -2.35
C HIS A 161 -28.59 7.26 -1.69
N GLU A 162 -29.51 6.81 -0.83
CA GLU A 162 -29.50 5.45 -0.26
C GLU A 162 -29.62 4.39 -1.36
N ARG A 163 -30.46 4.64 -2.39
CA ARG A 163 -30.55 3.76 -3.56
C ARG A 163 -29.21 3.67 -4.29
N VAL A 164 -28.52 4.78 -4.51
CA VAL A 164 -27.19 4.80 -5.13
C VAL A 164 -26.21 3.96 -4.30
N GLN A 165 -26.23 4.12 -2.97
CA GLN A 165 -25.38 3.34 -2.07
C GLN A 165 -25.64 1.83 -2.20
N LEU A 166 -26.92 1.42 -2.23
CA LEU A 166 -27.29 0.00 -2.37
C LEU A 166 -26.82 -0.58 -3.70
N ILE A 167 -26.95 0.17 -4.81
CA ILE A 167 -26.46 -0.23 -6.12
C ILE A 167 -24.93 -0.42 -6.09
N LEU A 168 -24.18 0.54 -5.52
CA LEU A 168 -22.72 0.42 -5.38
C LEU A 168 -22.33 -0.77 -4.49
N LYS A 169 -23.02 -0.97 -3.37
CA LYS A 169 -22.77 -2.10 -2.45
C LYS A 169 -23.06 -3.47 -3.05
N SER A 170 -23.94 -3.57 -4.05
CA SER A 170 -24.28 -4.81 -4.74
C SER A 170 -23.29 -5.20 -5.84
N SER A 171 -22.19 -4.46 -6.03
CA SER A 171 -21.15 -4.77 -7.02
C SER A 171 -20.32 -5.99 -6.63
N GLU A 172 -19.65 -6.57 -7.61
CA GLU A 172 -18.66 -7.64 -7.37
C GLU A 172 -17.54 -7.14 -6.47
N ARG A 173 -17.14 -7.94 -5.48
CA ARG A 173 -16.18 -7.55 -4.46
C ARG A 173 -14.94 -8.42 -4.44
N TYR A 174 -13.91 -7.90 -3.83
CA TYR A 174 -12.70 -8.64 -3.50
C TYR A 174 -12.99 -9.85 -2.61
N CYS A 175 -12.22 -10.92 -2.80
CA CYS A 175 -12.37 -12.23 -2.15
C CYS A 175 -13.63 -13.04 -2.52
N GLN A 176 -14.24 -12.78 -3.67
CA GLN A 176 -15.34 -13.60 -4.18
C GLN A 176 -14.91 -14.69 -5.17
N GLY A 177 -13.66 -14.70 -5.58
CA GLY A 177 -13.12 -15.65 -6.54
C GLY A 177 -13.33 -15.23 -7.99
N ALA A 178 -12.29 -14.70 -8.62
CA ALA A 178 -12.27 -14.21 -9.99
C ALA A 178 -13.26 -13.05 -10.30
N SER A 179 -13.74 -12.37 -9.30
CA SER A 179 -14.61 -11.20 -9.40
C SER A 179 -13.88 -9.99 -10.01
N LEU A 180 -14.65 -8.95 -10.34
CA LEU A 180 -14.08 -7.68 -10.77
C LEU A 180 -13.24 -7.03 -9.65
N GLY A 181 -13.68 -7.17 -8.39
CA GLY A 181 -12.92 -6.75 -7.21
C GLY A 181 -11.57 -7.46 -7.10
N ASP A 182 -11.53 -8.79 -7.36
CA ASP A 182 -10.27 -9.54 -7.36
C ASP A 182 -9.31 -9.10 -8.46
N LYS A 183 -9.83 -8.80 -9.65
CA LYS A 183 -9.03 -8.28 -10.78
C LYS A 183 -8.42 -6.91 -10.46
N TRP A 184 -9.18 -6.02 -9.85
CA TRP A 184 -8.69 -4.73 -9.41
C TRP A 184 -7.67 -4.85 -8.28
N ALA A 185 -7.90 -5.74 -7.31
CA ALA A 185 -6.95 -6.00 -6.23
C ALA A 185 -5.60 -6.51 -6.77
N ASP A 186 -5.61 -7.47 -7.69
CA ASP A 186 -4.40 -7.96 -8.35
C ASP A 186 -3.69 -6.83 -9.12
N ARG A 187 -4.43 -6.02 -9.88
CA ARG A 187 -3.89 -4.90 -10.63
C ARG A 187 -3.23 -3.85 -9.72
N ILE A 188 -3.89 -3.47 -8.62
CA ILE A 188 -3.35 -2.53 -7.63
C ILE A 188 -2.11 -3.12 -6.97
N ASN A 189 -2.17 -4.36 -6.52
CA ASN A 189 -1.07 -5.03 -5.84
C ASN A 189 0.19 -5.14 -6.72
N ARG A 190 0.04 -5.51 -7.99
CA ARG A 190 1.16 -5.56 -8.95
C ARG A 190 1.81 -4.19 -9.14
N GLU A 191 1.00 -3.15 -9.30
CA GLU A 191 1.50 -1.80 -9.50
C GLU A 191 2.15 -1.22 -8.24
N PHE A 192 1.61 -1.54 -7.05
CA PHE A 192 2.22 -1.22 -5.77
C PHE A 192 3.60 -1.88 -5.63
N THR A 193 3.66 -3.21 -5.73
CA THR A 193 4.89 -3.99 -5.61
C THR A 193 5.95 -3.54 -6.61
N ARG A 194 5.57 -3.32 -7.88
CA ARG A 194 6.49 -2.85 -8.92
C ARG A 194 7.14 -1.51 -8.60
N ARG A 195 6.41 -0.60 -7.94
CA ARG A 195 6.93 0.71 -7.55
C ARG A 195 7.83 0.62 -6.33
N VAL A 196 7.41 -0.11 -5.32
CA VAL A 196 8.22 -0.32 -4.11
C VAL A 196 9.57 -0.93 -4.47
N VAL A 197 9.60 -2.02 -5.25
CA VAL A 197 10.85 -2.70 -5.68
C VAL A 197 11.77 -1.80 -6.52
N ARG A 198 11.25 -0.78 -7.20
CA ARG A 198 12.08 0.14 -8.00
C ARG A 198 12.71 1.27 -7.19
N CYS A 199 12.23 1.51 -5.98
CA CYS A 199 12.75 2.55 -5.09
C CYS A 199 13.78 2.02 -4.08
N VAL A 200 14.03 0.71 -4.09
CA VAL A 200 15.07 0.01 -3.35
C VAL A 200 16.20 -0.30 -4.33
#